data_ce08a9720e35b705694e430b9f2d3c79
#
_entry.id   ce08a9720e35b705694e430b9f2d3c79
#
_cell.length_a   1.000
_cell.length_b   1.000
_cell.length_c   1.000
_cell.angle_alpha   90.00
_cell.angle_beta   90.00
_cell.angle_gamma   90.00
#
_symmetry.space_group_name_H-M   'P 1'
#
loop_
_entity.id
_entity.type
_entity.pdbx_description
1 polymer ?
#
loop_
_entity_poly.entity_id
_entity_poly.type
_entity_poly.pdbx_seq_one_letter_code
_entity_poly.pdbx_strand_id
1 'polypeptide(L)'
;MPDKAWKNRERLVSKFFGGIRNALSGINSKVTHSDVIHDTLFIECKLRAKHSAVKLWDDTKILADKEKKTPVIALCEKNRPGFWIMVHSDDFETVSKELGNKNNNSKEDED
;
A
#
# COMPACT_ATOMS: atom_id res chain seq x y z
N MET A 1 -9.60 11.97 21.65
CA MET A 1 -9.92 10.57 21.91
C MET A 1 -9.02 9.68 21.09
N PRO A 2 -8.20 8.84 21.71
CA PRO A 2 -7.24 8.01 20.96
C PRO A 2 -7.88 7.06 19.97
N ASP A 3 -9.07 6.55 20.28
CA ASP A 3 -9.73 5.58 19.40
C ASP A 3 -10.17 6.15 18.07
N LYS A 4 -10.43 7.45 17.96
CA LYS A 4 -10.90 8.05 16.73
C LYS A 4 -9.83 8.06 15.63
N ALA A 5 -8.57 8.18 16.01
CA ALA A 5 -7.49 8.27 15.04
C ALA A 5 -7.37 7.00 14.20
N TRP A 6 -7.31 5.83 14.82
CA TRP A 6 -7.17 4.60 14.08
C TRP A 6 -8.46 4.20 13.37
N LYS A 7 -9.63 4.52 13.95
CA LYS A 7 -10.91 4.27 13.27
C LYS A 7 -11.03 5.10 12.00
N ASN A 8 -10.61 6.35 12.06
CA ASN A 8 -10.62 7.22 10.88
C ASN A 8 -9.67 6.72 9.80
N ARG A 9 -8.50 6.20 10.19
CA ARG A 9 -7.55 5.62 9.25
C ARG A 9 -8.12 4.37 8.59
N GLU A 10 -8.79 3.52 9.36
CA GLU A 10 -9.44 2.33 8.82
C GLU A 10 -10.54 2.71 7.82
N ARG A 11 -11.29 3.76 8.11
CA ARG A 11 -12.32 4.24 7.18
C ARG A 11 -11.71 4.75 5.88
N LEU A 12 -10.62 5.50 6.00
CA LEU A 12 -9.90 6.02 4.84
C LEU A 12 -9.38 4.88 3.95
N VAL A 13 -8.76 3.89 4.56
CA VAL A 13 -8.24 2.71 3.87
C VAL A 13 -9.38 1.92 3.23
N SER A 14 -10.47 1.71 3.97
CA SER A 14 -11.65 1.00 3.46
C SER A 14 -12.19 1.68 2.21
N LYS A 15 -12.30 3.00 2.25
CA LYS A 15 -12.80 3.76 1.10
C LYS A 15 -11.87 3.63 -0.11
N PHE A 16 -10.57 3.67 0.14
CA PHE A 16 -9.57 3.56 -0.92
C PHE A 16 -9.72 2.22 -1.68
N PHE A 17 -9.94 1.13 -0.95
CA PHE A 17 -10.04 -0.20 -1.54
C PHE A 17 -11.46 -0.61 -1.92
N GLY A 18 -12.44 0.26 -1.68
CA GLY A 18 -13.83 -0.07 -2.01
C GLY A 18 -14.45 -1.10 -1.07
N GLY A 19 -13.94 -1.17 0.16
CA GLY A 19 -14.47 -2.08 1.18
C GLY A 19 -15.19 -1.34 2.29
N ILE A 20 -15.50 -2.06 3.35
CA ILE A 20 -16.19 -1.52 4.52
C ILE A 20 -15.35 -1.80 5.76
N ARG A 21 -15.18 -0.80 6.61
CA ARG A 21 -14.45 -0.97 7.86
C ARG A 21 -15.09 -2.08 8.70
N ASN A 22 -14.26 -3.02 9.19
CA ASN A 22 -14.73 -4.11 10.03
C ASN A 22 -14.65 -3.69 11.50
N ALA A 23 -15.79 -3.30 12.08
CA ALA A 23 -15.85 -2.83 13.46
C ALA A 23 -15.51 -3.92 14.47
N LEU A 24 -15.60 -5.19 14.08
CA LEU A 24 -15.33 -6.34 14.95
C LEU A 24 -13.99 -7.00 14.67
N SER A 25 -13.14 -6.33 13.92
CA SER A 25 -11.81 -6.83 13.57
C SER A 25 -11.03 -7.22 14.81
N GLY A 26 -10.46 -8.40 14.79
CA GLY A 26 -9.62 -8.89 15.90
C GLY A 26 -10.37 -9.37 17.11
N ILE A 27 -11.70 -9.29 17.16
CA ILE A 27 -12.48 -9.78 18.30
C ILE A 27 -13.30 -11.00 17.85
N ASN A 28 -14.54 -10.89 17.56
CA ASN A 28 -15.39 -12.03 17.25
C ASN A 28 -15.98 -11.97 15.84
N SER A 29 -15.21 -11.49 14.90
CA SER A 29 -15.71 -11.41 13.54
C SER A 29 -15.87 -12.79 12.92
N LYS A 30 -17.08 -13.12 12.49
CA LYS A 30 -17.37 -14.36 11.76
C LYS A 30 -17.14 -14.21 10.27
N VAL A 31 -16.98 -12.99 9.78
CA VAL A 31 -16.83 -12.71 8.36
C VAL A 31 -15.36 -12.71 7.96
N THR A 32 -14.54 -11.98 8.69
CA THR A 32 -13.12 -11.87 8.41
C THR A 32 -12.40 -11.28 9.62
N HIS A 33 -11.11 -11.61 9.76
CA HIS A 33 -10.25 -11.02 10.78
C HIS A 33 -9.52 -9.78 10.27
N SER A 34 -9.67 -9.43 8.98
CA SER A 34 -9.04 -8.24 8.42
C SER A 34 -9.72 -6.97 8.93
N ASP A 35 -9.02 -5.84 8.87
CA ASP A 35 -9.55 -4.55 9.31
C ASP A 35 -10.60 -3.99 8.35
N VAL A 36 -10.62 -4.47 7.12
CA VAL A 36 -11.56 -4.05 6.09
C VAL A 36 -12.26 -5.28 5.52
N ILE A 37 -13.57 -5.20 5.38
CA ILE A 37 -14.35 -6.24 4.72
C ILE A 37 -14.28 -5.97 3.22
N HIS A 38 -13.72 -6.91 2.47
CA HIS A 38 -13.54 -6.82 1.03
C HIS A 38 -13.68 -8.21 0.42
N ASP A 39 -14.25 -8.29 -0.77
CA ASP A 39 -14.56 -9.59 -1.39
C ASP A 39 -13.31 -10.41 -1.70
N THR A 40 -12.22 -9.77 -2.09
CA THR A 40 -11.04 -10.48 -2.58
C THR A 40 -9.74 -10.13 -1.86
N LEU A 41 -9.71 -9.04 -1.10
CA LEU A 41 -8.48 -8.57 -0.46
C LEU A 41 -8.56 -8.69 1.05
N PHE A 42 -7.46 -9.16 1.64
CA PHE A 42 -7.29 -9.16 3.09
C PHE A 42 -6.48 -7.89 3.44
N ILE A 43 -7.14 -6.92 4.05
CA ILE A 43 -6.55 -5.60 4.27
C ILE A 43 -6.34 -5.36 5.75
N GLU A 44 -5.08 -5.16 6.11
CA GLU A 44 -4.67 -4.91 7.49
C GLU A 44 -4.17 -3.47 7.62
N CYS A 45 -4.66 -2.75 8.62
CA CYS A 45 -4.25 -1.38 8.89
C CYS A 45 -3.37 -1.36 10.13
N LYS A 46 -2.24 -0.67 10.07
CA LYS A 46 -1.35 -0.51 11.20
C LYS A 46 -1.03 0.96 11.39
N LEU A 47 -1.64 1.55 12.41
CA LEU A 47 -1.35 2.94 12.79
C LEU A 47 -0.31 2.95 13.90
N ARG A 48 0.83 3.52 13.63
CA ARG A 48 1.92 3.67 14.58
C ARG A 48 2.46 5.07 14.50
N ALA A 49 3.12 5.53 15.57
CA ALA A 49 3.74 6.85 15.55
C ALA A 49 4.77 6.95 14.42
N LYS A 50 5.51 5.88 14.18
CA LYS A 50 6.51 5.81 13.11
C LYS A 50 6.58 4.41 12.53
N HIS A 51 6.83 4.35 11.23
CA HIS A 51 7.15 3.12 10.52
C HIS A 51 8.51 3.31 9.84
N SER A 52 9.43 2.39 10.02
CA SER A 52 10.75 2.48 9.39
C SER A 52 10.67 2.50 7.86
N ALA A 53 9.71 1.76 7.29
CA ALA A 53 9.50 1.76 5.85
C ALA A 53 9.07 3.13 5.33
N VAL A 54 8.27 3.86 6.12
CA VAL A 54 7.82 5.20 5.74
C VAL A 54 8.99 6.19 5.74
N LYS A 55 9.91 6.05 6.69
CA LYS A 55 11.10 6.89 6.69
C LYS A 55 11.96 6.66 5.43
N LEU A 56 12.10 5.41 5.04
CA LEU A 56 12.79 5.07 3.81
C LEU A 56 12.10 5.73 2.60
N TRP A 57 10.77 5.71 2.59
CA TRP A 57 10.00 6.37 1.53
C TRP A 57 10.24 7.88 1.52
N ASP A 58 10.27 8.53 2.69
CA ASP A 58 10.53 9.97 2.78
C ASP A 58 11.89 10.32 2.18
N ASP A 59 12.91 9.55 2.51
CA ASP A 59 14.25 9.76 1.98
C ASP A 59 14.30 9.56 0.47
N THR A 60 13.62 8.54 -0.02
CA THR A 60 13.55 8.23 -1.46
C THR A 60 12.80 9.34 -2.22
N LYS A 61 11.72 9.84 -1.61
CA LYS A 61 10.93 10.92 -2.23
C LYS A 61 11.76 12.17 -2.48
N ILE A 62 12.64 12.52 -1.56
CA ILE A 62 13.52 13.68 -1.73
C ILE A 62 14.34 13.53 -3.02
N LEU A 63 14.89 12.35 -3.25
CA LEU A 63 15.68 12.08 -4.46
C LEU A 63 14.81 12.03 -5.70
N ALA A 64 13.65 11.40 -5.60
CA ALA A 64 12.72 11.29 -6.72
C ALA A 64 12.23 12.67 -7.18
N ASP A 65 11.93 13.55 -6.23
CA ASP A 65 11.49 14.90 -6.53
C ASP A 65 12.55 15.69 -7.31
N LYS A 66 13.81 15.49 -6.96
CA LYS A 66 14.91 16.13 -7.68
C LYS A 66 14.96 15.71 -9.15
N GLU A 67 14.56 14.49 -9.44
CA GLU A 67 14.52 13.96 -10.80
C GLU A 67 13.14 14.09 -11.43
N LYS A 68 12.19 14.67 -10.73
CA LYS A 68 10.81 14.82 -11.19
C LYS A 68 10.17 13.50 -11.54
N LYS A 69 10.38 12.51 -10.67
CA LYS A 69 9.85 11.15 -10.85
C LYS A 69 9.03 10.74 -9.62
N THR A 70 8.16 9.76 -9.80
CA THR A 70 7.33 9.23 -8.74
C THR A 70 8.09 8.16 -7.96
N PRO A 71 8.18 8.26 -6.63
CA PRO A 71 8.93 7.27 -5.86
C PRO A 71 8.18 5.93 -5.75
N VAL A 72 8.93 4.87 -5.91
CA VAL A 72 8.47 3.49 -5.67
C VAL A 72 9.62 2.78 -4.97
N ILE A 73 9.30 2.00 -3.96
CA ILE A 73 10.32 1.24 -3.24
C ILE A 73 10.03 -0.24 -3.38
N ALA A 74 11.04 -0.99 -3.81
CA ALA A 74 11.00 -2.43 -3.82
C ALA A 74 11.73 -2.92 -2.59
N LEU A 75 11.03 -3.59 -1.69
CA LEU A 75 11.62 -4.15 -0.49
C LEU A 75 11.98 -5.60 -0.75
N CYS A 76 13.28 -5.87 -0.80
CA CYS A 76 13.82 -7.19 -1.08
C CYS A 76 14.42 -7.77 0.20
N GLU A 77 14.15 -9.02 0.49
CA GLU A 77 14.73 -9.67 1.65
C GLU A 77 15.64 -10.80 1.20
N LYS A 78 16.81 -10.88 1.84
CA LYS A 78 17.82 -11.88 1.48
C LYS A 78 17.24 -13.29 1.59
N ASN A 79 17.51 -14.11 0.59
CA ASN A 79 17.07 -15.51 0.52
C ASN A 79 15.55 -15.69 0.39
N ARG A 80 14.83 -14.63 0.02
CA ARG A 80 13.40 -14.72 -0.27
C ARG A 80 13.14 -14.27 -1.70
N PRO A 81 12.51 -15.11 -2.53
CA PRO A 81 12.20 -14.72 -3.90
C PRO A 81 11.14 -13.64 -3.94
N GLY A 82 11.16 -12.85 -5.00
CA GLY A 82 10.22 -11.75 -5.16
C GLY A 82 10.59 -10.55 -4.30
N PHE A 83 9.67 -9.63 -4.19
CA PHE A 83 9.87 -8.40 -3.39
C PHE A 83 8.52 -7.78 -3.08
N TRP A 84 8.52 -6.91 -2.08
CA TRP A 84 7.34 -6.13 -1.74
C TRP A 84 7.45 -4.77 -2.38
N ILE A 85 6.35 -4.27 -2.88
CA ILE A 85 6.30 -2.97 -3.55
C ILE A 85 5.63 -1.99 -2.60
N MET A 86 6.29 -0.87 -2.32
CA MET A 86 5.70 0.19 -1.51
C MET A 86 5.56 1.44 -2.35
N VAL A 87 4.37 1.98 -2.36
CA VAL A 87 4.04 3.21 -3.06
C VAL A 87 3.03 3.98 -2.21
N HIS A 88 3.12 5.30 -2.20
CA HIS A 88 2.14 6.10 -1.49
C HIS A 88 0.78 6.00 -2.18
N SER A 89 -0.29 5.99 -1.39
CA SER A 89 -1.65 5.84 -1.92
C SER A 89 -2.00 6.91 -2.97
N ASP A 90 -1.50 8.12 -2.81
CA ASP A 90 -1.74 9.20 -3.78
C ASP A 90 -1.13 8.92 -5.15
N ASP A 91 -0.10 8.09 -5.21
CA ASP A 91 0.63 7.78 -6.44
C ASP A 91 0.24 6.43 -7.03
N PHE A 92 -0.66 5.71 -6.37
CA PHE A 92 -0.98 4.33 -6.75
C PHE A 92 -1.47 4.23 -8.20
N GLU A 93 -2.39 5.11 -8.61
CA GLU A 93 -2.91 5.08 -9.97
C GLU A 93 -1.82 5.36 -11.00
N THR A 94 -0.97 6.35 -10.73
CA THR A 94 0.14 6.70 -11.61
C THR A 94 1.07 5.52 -11.83
N VAL A 95 1.48 4.87 -10.75
CA VAL A 95 2.38 3.72 -10.82
C VAL A 95 1.70 2.55 -11.55
N SER A 96 0.44 2.32 -11.25
CA SER A 96 -0.35 1.26 -11.89
C SER A 96 -0.43 1.46 -13.41
N LYS A 97 -0.66 2.69 -13.85
CA LYS A 97 -0.71 3.01 -15.27
C LYS A 97 0.64 2.79 -15.97
N GLU A 98 1.71 3.16 -15.29
CA GLU A 98 3.06 2.95 -15.85
C GLU A 98 3.35 1.45 -16.02
N LEU A 99 2.92 0.62 -15.08
CA LEU A 99 3.05 -0.82 -15.20
C LEU A 99 2.25 -1.36 -16.38
N GLY A 100 1.04 -0.83 -16.58
CA GLY A 100 0.22 -1.18 -17.73
C GLY A 100 0.89 -0.82 -19.04
N ASN A 101 1.46 0.36 -19.14
CA ASN A 101 2.18 0.81 -20.32
C ASN A 101 3.38 -0.08 -20.60
N LYS A 102 4.13 -0.45 -19.58
CA LYS A 102 5.29 -1.34 -19.74
C LYS A 102 4.86 -2.72 -20.21
N ASN A 103 3.78 -3.25 -19.66
CA ASN A 103 3.26 -4.55 -20.07
C ASN A 103 2.87 -4.57 -21.53
N ASN A 104 2.34 -3.47 -22.05
CA ASN A 104 1.99 -3.35 -23.46
C ASN A 104 3.23 -3.34 -24.36
N ASN A 105 4.36 -2.89 -23.83
CA ASN A 105 5.63 -2.79 -24.56
C ASN A 105 6.60 -3.93 -24.25
N SER A 106 6.22 -4.84 -23.37
CA SER A 106 7.14 -5.87 -22.88
C SER A 106 7.71 -6.77 -23.96
N LYS A 107 6.95 -7.00 -25.02
CA LYS A 107 7.41 -7.85 -26.13
C LYS A 107 8.57 -7.24 -26.91
N GLU A 108 8.70 -5.94 -26.87
CA GLU A 108 9.78 -5.24 -27.59
C GLU A 108 11.09 -5.31 -26.83
N ASP A 109 11.02 -5.52 -25.51
CA ASP A 109 12.18 -5.50 -24.64
C ASP A 109 12.73 -6.88 -24.29
N GLU A 110 12.11 -7.94 -24.80
CA GLU A 110 12.49 -9.31 -24.49
C GLU A 110 13.53 -9.90 -25.44
N ASP A 111 14.60 -9.27 -25.63
CA ASP A 111 15.65 -9.84 -26.49
C ASP A 111 16.77 -10.48 -25.73
#